data_bd547f7f5cf04454a833196d4bbbdd53
#
_entry.id   bd547f7f5cf04454a833196d4bbbdd53
#
_cell.length_a   1.000
_cell.length_b   1.000
_cell.length_c   1.000
_cell.angle_alpha   90.00
_cell.angle_beta   90.00
_cell.angle_gamma   90.00
#
_symmetry.space_group_name_H-M   'P 1'
#
loop_
_entity.id
_entity.type
_entity.pdbx_description
1 polymer ?
#
loop_
_entity_poly.entity_id
_entity_poly.type
_entity_poly.pdbx_seq_one_letter_code
_entity_poly.pdbx_strand_id
1 'polypeptide(L)'
;MTGVQTCALPISIIDGGKFDWMAHADKFPGLCTPDDSYHGVTYAEKFGKEGAFITKCTSQLMRDLGCAQSPQSAFILNLGLESLHVRMPRHVENGQAVAEFLEKHDKVEFVNYPTLPSNKYYETAKKYLPNGGCGVVSFELKGGRAAAERSEERRVGKECRSRW
;
A
#
# COMPACT_ATOMS: atom_id res chain seq x y z
N MET A 1 15.51 12.61 2.53
CA MET A 1 14.56 11.50 2.27
C MET A 1 15.14 10.27 2.94
N THR A 2 14.77 10.04 4.15
CA THR A 2 15.00 8.74 4.78
C THR A 2 14.04 7.78 4.12
N GLY A 3 14.56 6.90 3.28
CA GLY A 3 13.79 5.83 2.69
C GLY A 3 13.30 4.93 3.82
N VAL A 4 12.07 5.11 4.24
CA VAL A 4 11.35 4.03 4.90
C VAL A 4 11.21 2.97 3.82
N GLN A 5 12.13 2.02 3.81
CA GLN A 5 11.93 0.77 3.09
C GLN A 5 10.76 0.06 3.78
N THR A 6 9.57 0.41 3.37
CA THR A 6 8.44 -0.48 3.55
C THR A 6 8.72 -1.65 2.62
N CYS A 7 9.25 -2.73 3.18
CA CYS A 7 9.30 -4.03 2.53
C CYS A 7 7.88 -4.62 2.45
N ALA A 8 6.92 -3.84 1.99
CA ALA A 8 5.65 -4.34 1.52
C ALA A 8 5.86 -4.77 0.08
N LEU A 9 6.45 -5.94 -0.10
CA LEU A 9 6.41 -6.62 -1.38
C LEU A 9 4.95 -6.81 -1.76
N PRO A 10 4.52 -6.43 -2.97
CA PRO A 10 3.16 -6.68 -3.41
C PRO A 10 2.90 -8.18 -3.37
N ILE A 11 1.83 -8.58 -2.68
CA ILE A 11 1.50 -9.99 -2.43
C ILE A 11 0.45 -10.48 -3.42
N SER A 12 -0.38 -9.57 -3.93
CA SER A 12 -1.48 -9.89 -4.83
C SER A 12 -1.73 -8.77 -5.82
N ILE A 13 -2.25 -9.16 -6.99
CA ILE A 13 -2.75 -8.27 -8.01
C ILE A 13 -4.27 -8.34 -7.98
N ILE A 14 -4.92 -7.18 -7.90
CA ILE A 14 -6.38 -7.07 -7.89
C ILE A 14 -6.81 -6.30 -9.12
N ASP A 15 -7.64 -6.93 -9.96
CA ASP A 15 -8.24 -6.31 -11.12
C ASP A 15 -9.73 -6.04 -10.87
N GLY A 16 -10.17 -4.81 -11.14
CA GLY A 16 -11.58 -4.43 -11.04
C GLY A 16 -12.46 -4.95 -12.17
N GLY A 17 -11.87 -5.52 -13.24
CA GLY A 17 -12.57 -6.14 -14.38
C GLY A 17 -13.42 -5.16 -15.22
N LYS A 18 -13.18 -3.85 -15.11
CA LYS A 18 -14.03 -2.83 -15.75
C LYS A 18 -13.35 -2.07 -16.89
N PHE A 19 -12.04 -2.22 -17.02
CA PHE A 19 -11.27 -1.47 -18.01
C PHE A 19 -11.43 -2.08 -19.42
N ASP A 20 -11.71 -1.23 -20.38
CA ASP A 20 -11.85 -1.66 -21.77
C ASP A 20 -10.49 -1.66 -22.47
N TRP A 21 -9.85 -2.84 -22.48
CA TRP A 21 -8.53 -3.04 -23.06
C TRP A 21 -8.50 -2.79 -24.56
N MET A 22 -9.55 -3.24 -25.28
CA MET A 22 -9.63 -3.11 -26.72
C MET A 22 -9.80 -1.67 -27.19
N ALA A 23 -10.51 -0.85 -26.42
CA ALA A 23 -10.64 0.60 -26.69
C ALA A 23 -9.30 1.36 -26.56
N HIS A 24 -8.29 0.73 -25.93
CA HIS A 24 -6.97 1.30 -25.70
C HIS A 24 -5.85 0.36 -26.20
N ALA A 25 -6.09 -0.39 -27.25
CA ALA A 25 -5.20 -1.43 -27.77
C ALA A 25 -3.80 -0.91 -28.12
N ASP A 26 -3.70 0.34 -28.57
CA ASP A 26 -2.45 1.05 -28.84
C ASP A 26 -1.51 1.14 -27.64
N LYS A 27 -2.09 1.25 -26.44
CA LYS A 27 -1.34 1.35 -25.16
C LYS A 27 -1.06 -0.01 -24.53
N PHE A 28 -1.88 -1.00 -24.84
CA PHE A 28 -1.81 -2.34 -24.25
C PHE A 28 -1.68 -3.46 -25.28
N PRO A 29 -0.71 -3.39 -26.21
CA PRO A 29 -0.56 -4.39 -27.26
C PRO A 29 -0.43 -5.80 -26.71
N GLY A 30 0.26 -5.99 -25.59
CA GLY A 30 0.43 -7.29 -24.95
C GLY A 30 -0.85 -7.99 -24.51
N LEU A 31 -1.98 -7.30 -24.44
CA LEU A 31 -3.30 -7.87 -24.15
C LEU A 31 -4.20 -7.93 -25.40
N CYS A 32 -3.94 -7.07 -26.38
CA CYS A 32 -4.82 -6.81 -27.51
C CYS A 32 -4.29 -7.33 -28.86
N THR A 33 -3.11 -7.97 -28.87
CA THR A 33 -2.56 -8.65 -30.05
C THR A 33 -2.38 -10.14 -29.76
N PRO A 34 -2.34 -11.00 -30.80
CA PRO A 34 -2.05 -12.42 -30.64
C PRO A 34 -0.73 -12.66 -29.91
N ASP A 35 -0.76 -13.53 -28.91
CA ASP A 35 0.40 -13.89 -28.09
C ASP A 35 0.93 -15.28 -28.49
N ASP A 36 2.08 -15.32 -29.14
CA ASP A 36 2.70 -16.57 -29.62
C ASP A 36 3.05 -17.52 -28.47
N SER A 37 3.37 -16.97 -27.29
CA SER A 37 3.67 -17.77 -26.10
C SER A 37 2.43 -18.47 -25.51
N TYR A 38 1.24 -18.06 -25.95
CA TYR A 38 -0.04 -18.62 -25.51
C TYR A 38 -0.93 -19.01 -26.71
N HIS A 39 -0.35 -19.75 -27.66
CA HIS A 39 -1.04 -20.30 -28.82
C HIS A 39 -1.72 -19.26 -29.75
N GLY A 40 -1.16 -18.07 -29.86
CA GLY A 40 -1.70 -16.99 -30.68
C GLY A 40 -3.00 -16.36 -30.13
N VAL A 41 -3.28 -16.52 -28.82
CA VAL A 41 -4.48 -15.98 -28.21
C VAL A 41 -4.35 -14.48 -27.98
N THR A 42 -5.37 -13.72 -28.36
CA THR A 42 -5.57 -12.33 -27.94
C THR A 42 -6.34 -12.33 -26.62
N TYR A 43 -5.68 -11.97 -25.53
CA TYR A 43 -6.24 -12.06 -24.17
C TYR A 43 -7.52 -11.24 -24.02
N ALA A 44 -7.53 -9.99 -24.50
CA ALA A 44 -8.67 -9.09 -24.37
C ALA A 44 -9.90 -9.58 -25.14
N GLU A 45 -9.71 -10.21 -26.31
CA GLU A 45 -10.81 -10.79 -27.10
C GLU A 45 -11.37 -12.06 -26.45
N LYS A 46 -10.47 -12.96 -26.02
CA LYS A 46 -10.87 -14.28 -25.52
C LYS A 46 -11.44 -14.25 -24.10
N PHE A 47 -10.88 -13.44 -23.23
CA PHE A 47 -11.22 -13.40 -21.80
C PHE A 47 -11.96 -12.13 -21.39
N GLY A 48 -12.20 -11.21 -22.32
CA GLY A 48 -12.91 -9.96 -22.08
C GLY A 48 -12.18 -9.05 -21.09
N LYS A 49 -12.81 -7.96 -20.74
CA LYS A 49 -12.26 -6.99 -19.79
C LYS A 49 -12.13 -7.51 -18.35
N GLU A 50 -12.94 -8.50 -17.99
CA GLU A 50 -12.96 -9.07 -16.63
C GLU A 50 -11.83 -10.07 -16.38
N GLY A 51 -11.35 -10.76 -17.42
CA GLY A 51 -10.39 -11.84 -17.29
C GLY A 51 -9.05 -11.64 -17.97
N ALA A 52 -8.94 -10.76 -18.96
CA ALA A 52 -7.77 -10.64 -19.81
C ALA A 52 -6.47 -10.40 -19.02
N PHE A 53 -6.47 -9.43 -18.13
CA PHE A 53 -5.30 -9.04 -17.38
C PHE A 53 -4.85 -10.13 -16.40
N ILE A 54 -5.77 -10.66 -15.60
CA ILE A 54 -5.45 -11.71 -14.62
C ILE A 54 -5.03 -13.00 -15.32
N THR A 55 -5.67 -13.37 -16.45
CA THR A 55 -5.27 -14.54 -17.21
C THR A 55 -3.85 -14.38 -17.76
N LYS A 56 -3.49 -13.23 -18.30
CA LYS A 56 -2.11 -12.98 -18.75
C LYS A 56 -1.11 -13.04 -17.60
N CYS A 57 -1.45 -12.44 -16.47
CA CYS A 57 -0.59 -12.49 -15.27
C CYS A 57 -0.32 -13.93 -14.81
N THR A 58 -1.33 -14.79 -14.80
CA THR A 58 -1.21 -16.17 -14.32
C THR A 58 -0.64 -17.13 -15.36
N SER A 59 -1.16 -17.09 -16.59
CA SER A 59 -0.81 -18.08 -17.62
C SER A 59 0.50 -17.81 -18.34
N GLN A 60 0.99 -16.57 -18.32
CA GLN A 60 2.27 -16.19 -18.90
C GLN A 60 3.26 -15.72 -17.84
N LEU A 61 3.01 -14.58 -17.19
CA LEU A 61 4.03 -13.95 -16.33
C LEU A 61 4.36 -14.81 -15.11
N MET A 62 3.38 -15.32 -14.40
CA MET A 62 3.61 -16.18 -13.24
C MET A 62 4.23 -17.52 -13.66
N ARG A 63 3.78 -18.11 -14.76
CA ARG A 63 4.34 -19.34 -15.32
C ARG A 63 5.83 -19.18 -15.66
N ASP A 64 6.18 -18.10 -16.37
CA ASP A 64 7.52 -17.92 -16.92
C ASP A 64 8.50 -17.39 -15.87
N LEU A 65 8.06 -16.50 -14.98
CA LEU A 65 8.90 -15.91 -13.91
C LEU A 65 8.87 -16.67 -12.58
N GLY A 66 7.91 -17.59 -12.40
CA GLY A 66 7.78 -18.37 -11.17
C GLY A 66 7.37 -17.55 -9.94
N CYS A 67 6.78 -16.38 -10.12
CA CYS A 67 6.37 -15.47 -9.04
C CYS A 67 5.11 -15.98 -8.33
N ALA A 68 5.19 -17.14 -7.70
CA ALA A 68 4.12 -17.74 -6.91
C ALA A 68 4.44 -17.64 -5.42
N GLN A 69 3.42 -17.39 -4.61
CA GLN A 69 3.55 -17.39 -3.18
C GLN A 69 3.75 -18.81 -2.65
N SER A 70 4.73 -19.01 -1.74
CA SER A 70 4.92 -20.28 -1.11
C SER A 70 3.77 -20.60 -0.13
N PRO A 71 3.42 -21.87 0.08
CA PRO A 71 2.41 -22.26 1.08
C PRO A 71 2.73 -21.75 2.49
N GLN A 72 4.00 -21.72 2.86
CA GLN A 72 4.46 -21.20 4.15
C GLN A 72 4.15 -19.70 4.28
N SER A 73 4.40 -18.90 3.23
CA SER A 73 4.09 -17.48 3.21
C SER A 73 2.59 -17.22 3.28
N ALA A 74 1.79 -18.03 2.57
CA ALA A 74 0.32 -17.95 2.62
C ALA A 74 -0.20 -18.26 4.03
N PHE A 75 0.36 -19.27 4.71
CA PHE A 75 0.01 -19.61 6.08
C PHE A 75 0.30 -18.45 7.05
N ILE A 76 1.48 -17.85 6.97
CA ILE A 76 1.85 -16.70 7.81
C ILE A 76 0.93 -15.50 7.57
N LEU A 77 0.54 -15.23 6.31
CA LEU A 77 -0.41 -14.19 5.99
C LEU A 77 -1.79 -14.45 6.59
N ASN A 78 -2.27 -15.69 6.52
CA ASN A 78 -3.54 -16.07 7.14
C ASN A 78 -3.53 -15.85 8.66
N LEU A 79 -2.45 -16.23 9.34
CA LEU A 79 -2.28 -15.95 10.78
C LEU A 79 -2.35 -14.44 11.06
N GLY A 80 -1.76 -13.61 10.18
CA GLY A 80 -1.85 -12.16 10.28
C GLY A 80 -3.26 -11.61 10.08
N LEU A 81 -4.06 -12.24 9.21
CA LEU A 81 -5.44 -11.85 8.93
C LEU A 81 -6.40 -12.19 10.08
N GLU A 82 -6.20 -13.29 10.78
CA GLU A 82 -7.08 -13.72 11.88
C GLU A 82 -7.26 -12.65 12.97
N SER A 83 -6.21 -11.91 13.28
CA SER A 83 -6.25 -10.83 14.30
C SER A 83 -6.46 -9.43 13.72
N LEU A 84 -6.58 -9.29 12.40
CA LEU A 84 -6.60 -7.98 11.74
C LEU A 84 -7.78 -7.12 12.18
N HIS A 85 -8.95 -7.71 12.33
CA HIS A 85 -10.18 -7.04 12.75
C HIS A 85 -10.11 -6.45 14.17
N VAL A 86 -9.22 -6.97 15.01
CA VAL A 86 -8.97 -6.45 16.38
C VAL A 86 -7.86 -5.40 16.36
N ARG A 87 -6.78 -5.65 15.59
CA ARG A 87 -5.62 -4.76 15.52
C ARG A 87 -5.90 -3.45 14.80
N MET A 88 -6.62 -3.50 13.67
CA MET A 88 -6.84 -2.30 12.85
C MET A 88 -7.63 -1.20 13.57
N PRO A 89 -8.75 -1.47 14.26
CA PRO A 89 -9.43 -0.46 15.05
C PRO A 89 -8.49 0.21 16.08
N ARG A 90 -7.64 -0.57 16.74
CA ARG A 90 -6.69 -0.03 17.71
C ARG A 90 -5.59 0.81 17.06
N HIS A 91 -5.09 0.40 15.89
CA HIS A 91 -4.14 1.21 15.12
C HIS A 91 -4.75 2.55 14.67
N VAL A 92 -6.00 2.53 14.22
CA VAL A 92 -6.75 3.73 13.83
C VAL A 92 -6.93 4.68 15.01
N GLU A 93 -7.40 4.17 16.13
CA GLU A 93 -7.59 4.96 17.38
C GLU A 93 -6.27 5.60 17.83
N ASN A 94 -5.20 4.82 17.88
CA ASN A 94 -3.89 5.33 18.27
C ASN A 94 -3.34 6.34 17.24
N GLY A 95 -3.49 6.07 15.94
CA GLY A 95 -3.06 6.96 14.87
C GLY A 95 -3.77 8.32 14.94
N GLN A 96 -5.09 8.32 15.17
CA GLN A 96 -5.88 9.53 15.34
C GLN A 96 -5.42 10.33 16.57
N ALA A 97 -5.29 9.68 17.73
CA ALA A 97 -4.87 10.34 18.96
C ALA A 97 -3.45 10.96 18.84
N VAL A 98 -2.52 10.25 18.20
CA VAL A 98 -1.17 10.76 17.95
C VAL A 98 -1.20 11.92 16.96
N ALA A 99 -1.98 11.85 15.90
CA ALA A 99 -2.09 12.92 14.91
C ALA A 99 -2.66 14.20 15.53
N GLU A 100 -3.72 14.10 16.34
CA GLU A 100 -4.31 15.24 17.05
C GLU A 100 -3.37 15.85 18.11
N PHE A 101 -2.58 15.01 18.77
CA PHE A 101 -1.54 15.49 19.69
C PHE A 101 -0.45 16.26 18.95
N LEU A 102 0.04 15.72 17.84
CA LEU A 102 1.09 16.33 17.04
C LEU A 102 0.64 17.65 16.41
N GLU A 103 -0.62 17.73 15.97
CA GLU A 103 -1.19 18.95 15.37
C GLU A 103 -1.17 20.14 16.35
N LYS A 104 -1.30 19.87 17.65
CA LYS A 104 -1.29 20.89 18.70
C LYS A 104 0.10 21.15 19.30
N HIS A 105 1.12 20.39 18.86
CA HIS A 105 2.42 20.45 19.48
C HIS A 105 3.29 21.59 18.94
N ASP A 106 3.86 22.45 19.79
CA ASP A 106 4.60 23.68 19.41
C ASP A 106 5.78 23.44 18.46
N LYS A 107 6.41 22.27 18.50
CA LYS A 107 7.58 21.90 17.66
C LYS A 107 7.22 21.27 16.33
N VAL A 108 5.95 21.04 16.08
CA VAL A 108 5.44 20.47 14.82
C VAL A 108 4.98 21.60 13.92
N GLU A 109 5.40 21.56 12.66
CA GLU A 109 5.01 22.50 11.63
C GLU A 109 3.74 22.05 10.92
N PHE A 110 3.70 20.77 10.57
CA PHE A 110 2.62 20.20 9.76
C PHE A 110 2.43 18.71 10.08
N VAL A 111 1.18 18.28 10.10
CA VAL A 111 0.80 16.85 10.24
C VAL A 111 0.02 16.41 9.01
N ASN A 112 0.46 15.35 8.38
CA ASN A 112 -0.26 14.74 7.27
C ASN A 112 -0.94 13.45 7.74
N TYR A 113 -2.22 13.57 8.08
CA TYR A 113 -3.08 12.45 8.44
C TYR A 113 -4.48 12.67 7.88
N PRO A 114 -5.01 11.77 7.06
CA PRO A 114 -6.17 12.03 6.19
C PRO A 114 -7.47 12.30 6.95
N THR A 115 -7.60 11.85 8.19
CA THR A 115 -8.80 12.03 9.02
C THR A 115 -8.74 13.25 9.94
N LEU A 116 -7.69 14.08 9.85
CA LEU A 116 -7.68 15.38 10.50
C LEU A 116 -8.50 16.39 9.69
N PRO A 117 -9.34 17.21 10.34
CA PRO A 117 -10.14 18.24 9.65
C PRO A 117 -9.31 19.25 8.86
N SER A 118 -8.07 19.52 9.28
CA SER A 118 -7.10 20.39 8.62
C SER A 118 -6.51 19.80 7.33
N ASN A 119 -6.66 18.49 7.10
CA ASN A 119 -6.06 17.80 5.96
C ASN A 119 -6.88 18.05 4.68
N LYS A 120 -6.18 18.37 3.59
CA LYS A 120 -6.81 18.61 2.27
C LYS A 120 -7.62 17.45 1.72
N TYR A 121 -7.38 16.23 2.19
CA TYR A 121 -8.09 15.02 1.78
C TYR A 121 -9.19 14.57 2.76
N TYR A 122 -9.51 15.39 3.76
CA TYR A 122 -10.47 15.03 4.80
C TYR A 122 -11.84 14.56 4.26
N GLU A 123 -12.43 15.29 3.33
CA GLU A 123 -13.71 14.92 2.73
C GLU A 123 -13.62 13.63 1.89
N THR A 124 -12.49 13.45 1.21
CA THR A 124 -12.21 12.20 0.49
C THR A 124 -12.03 11.03 1.45
N ALA A 125 -11.32 11.26 2.55
CA ALA A 125 -11.14 10.25 3.60
C ALA A 125 -12.46 9.81 4.22
N LYS A 126 -13.35 10.73 4.55
CA LYS A 126 -14.71 10.39 5.04
C LYS A 126 -15.47 9.48 4.08
N LYS A 127 -15.32 9.71 2.78
CA LYS A 127 -16.02 8.91 1.76
C LYS A 127 -15.44 7.50 1.62
N TYR A 128 -14.12 7.36 1.62
CA TYR A 128 -13.46 6.10 1.29
C TYR A 128 -12.93 5.33 2.51
N LEU A 129 -12.78 6.00 3.65
CA LEU A 129 -12.28 5.44 4.90
C LEU A 129 -13.29 5.68 6.05
N PRO A 130 -14.52 5.15 5.93
CA PRO A 130 -15.59 5.43 6.89
C PRO A 130 -15.28 4.93 8.31
N ASN A 131 -14.39 3.94 8.43
CA ASN A 131 -13.97 3.36 9.71
C ASN A 131 -12.67 3.97 10.26
N GLY A 132 -12.26 5.12 9.73
CA GLY A 132 -11.03 5.84 10.13
C GLY A 132 -9.85 5.61 9.19
N GLY A 133 -8.75 6.28 9.47
CA GLY A 133 -7.55 6.27 8.65
C GLY A 133 -6.70 5.02 8.82
N CYS A 134 -5.44 5.21 9.14
CA CYS A 134 -4.47 4.12 9.33
C CYS A 134 -3.60 4.36 10.58
N GLY A 135 -2.70 3.44 10.90
CA GLY A 135 -1.73 3.61 11.98
C GLY A 135 -0.46 4.38 11.59
N VAL A 136 -0.42 4.97 10.38
CA VAL A 136 0.75 5.70 9.87
C VAL A 136 0.43 7.20 9.87
N VAL A 137 1.23 7.96 10.59
CA VAL A 137 1.17 9.43 10.69
C VAL A 137 2.49 9.99 10.17
N SER A 138 2.44 10.94 9.25
CA SER A 138 3.62 11.71 8.85
C SER A 138 3.50 13.15 9.30
N PHE A 139 4.61 13.73 9.73
CA PHE A 139 4.64 15.11 10.23
C PHE A 139 5.99 15.76 9.96
N GLU A 140 6.00 17.08 9.97
CA GLU A 140 7.19 17.90 9.81
C GLU A 140 7.49 18.65 11.09
N LEU A 141 8.77 18.68 11.48
CA LEU A 141 9.22 19.43 12.65
C LEU A 141 9.65 20.85 12.28
N LYS A 142 9.34 21.82 13.12
CA LYS A 142 9.92 23.15 13.04
C LYS A 142 11.45 23.05 13.15
N GLY A 143 12.16 23.63 12.19
CA GLY A 143 13.60 23.45 12.02
C GLY A 143 14.02 22.37 11.04
N GLY A 144 13.06 21.75 10.33
CA GLY A 144 13.26 20.89 9.17
C GLY A 144 14.17 19.71 9.43
N ARG A 145 15.02 19.39 8.43
CA ARG A 145 15.89 18.21 8.44
C ARG A 145 16.81 18.13 9.66
N ALA A 146 17.40 19.24 10.08
CA ALA A 146 18.33 19.25 11.23
C ALA A 146 17.62 18.88 12.55
N ALA A 147 16.34 19.23 12.70
CA ALA A 147 15.55 18.81 13.86
C ALA A 147 15.18 17.33 13.79
N ALA A 148 14.87 16.81 12.62
CA ALA A 148 14.57 15.40 12.39
C ALA A 148 15.77 14.51 12.68
N GLU A 149 16.96 14.85 12.15
CA GLU A 149 18.21 14.11 12.40
C GLU A 149 18.54 14.03 13.90
N ARG A 150 18.42 15.14 14.62
CA ARG A 150 18.61 15.14 16.09
C ARG A 150 17.61 14.26 16.82
N SER A 151 16.40 14.10 16.33
CA SER A 151 15.40 13.21 16.93
C SER A 151 15.74 11.73 16.73
N GLU A 152 16.32 11.38 15.59
CA GLU A 152 16.78 10.02 15.29
C GLU A 152 18.02 9.61 16.10
N GLU A 153 18.99 10.50 16.26
CA GLU A 153 20.17 10.28 17.12
C GLU A 153 19.79 9.90 18.55
N ARG A 154 18.75 10.53 19.10
CA ARG A 154 18.22 10.18 20.42
C ARG A 154 17.56 8.79 20.46
N ARG A 155 17.03 8.29 19.36
CA ARG A 155 16.45 6.95 19.23
C ARG A 155 17.52 5.86 19.21
N VAL A 156 18.58 6.04 18.44
CA VAL A 156 19.69 5.07 18.33
C VAL A 156 20.27 4.76 19.72
N GLY A 157 20.42 5.76 20.60
CA GLY A 157 20.88 5.55 21.97
C GLY A 157 19.91 4.77 22.87
N LYS A 158 18.61 4.75 22.55
CA LYS A 158 17.60 3.98 23.30
C LYS A 158 17.45 2.54 22.81
N GLU A 159 17.59 2.30 21.52
CA GLU A 159 17.51 0.95 20.94
C GLU A 159 18.66 0.05 21.43
N CYS A 160 19.84 0.60 21.68
CA CYS A 160 20.94 -0.13 22.31
C CYS A 160 20.66 -0.58 23.74
N ARG A 161 19.71 0.05 24.45
CA ARG A 161 19.34 -0.32 25.83
C ARG A 161 18.18 -1.32 25.92
N SER A 162 17.42 -1.52 24.85
CA SER A 162 16.25 -2.42 24.84
C SER A 162 16.53 -3.79 24.25
N ARG A 163 17.77 -4.12 23.92
CA ARG A 163 18.18 -5.42 23.36
C ARG A 163 18.71 -6.43 24.40
N TRP A 164 18.42 -6.20 25.70
CA TRP A 164 18.77 -7.16 26.77
C TRP A 164 17.58 -7.43 27.65
#